data_b20eb7a7e964a643df04c1c48102834c
#
_entry.id   b20eb7a7e964a643df04c1c48102834c
#
_cell.length_a   1.000
_cell.length_b   1.000
_cell.length_c   1.000
_cell.angle_alpha   90.00
_cell.angle_beta   90.00
_cell.angle_gamma   90.00
#
_symmetry.space_group_name_H-M   'P 1'
#
loop_
_entity.id
_entity.type
_entity.pdbx_description
1 polymer ?
#
loop_
_entity_poly.entity_id
_entity_poly.type
_entity_poly.pdbx_seq_one_letter_code
_entity_poly.pdbx_strand_id
1 'polypeptide(L)'
;TILPSSRTVFAMATYRAAPRIFGRTNSHGTPSVATIGIGVAGCAFYVGMAAISDNMLADSILSISMAICVYYAITGLTSAVWFARSARGASALLSSVLLPGIGGLLMLLVLMRSAWDMADPEYGDTSLLGIGGALLIGAGSLLAGLVFMAIWARAEPSFFRTHDHVDA
;
A
#
# COMPACT_ATOMS: atom_id res chain seq x y z
N THR A 1 -3.83 5.47 -15.67
CA THR A 1 -2.45 5.11 -15.27
C THR A 1 -2.27 3.64 -14.90
N ILE A 2 -2.81 2.72 -15.71
CA ILE A 2 -2.70 1.25 -15.51
C ILE A 2 -1.24 0.77 -15.70
N LEU A 3 -0.47 1.44 -16.56
CA LEU A 3 0.91 1.04 -16.89
C LEU A 3 1.89 1.01 -15.70
N PRO A 4 1.98 2.03 -14.84
CA PRO A 4 2.88 1.96 -13.68
C PRO A 4 2.48 0.83 -12.72
N SER A 5 1.19 0.69 -12.45
CA SER A 5 0.69 -0.34 -11.52
C SER A 5 0.93 -1.76 -12.04
N SER A 6 0.75 -2.00 -13.34
CA SER A 6 1.02 -3.31 -13.95
C SER A 6 2.51 -3.67 -13.90
N ARG A 7 3.40 -2.69 -14.08
CA ARG A 7 4.85 -2.89 -13.93
C ARG A 7 5.25 -3.20 -12.49
N THR A 8 4.62 -2.55 -11.52
CA THR A 8 4.85 -2.85 -10.10
C THR A 8 4.46 -4.28 -9.77
N VAL A 9 3.27 -4.74 -10.17
CA VAL A 9 2.83 -6.11 -9.95
C VAL A 9 3.70 -7.13 -10.70
N PHE A 10 4.13 -6.79 -11.92
CA PHE A 10 5.10 -7.59 -12.66
C PHE A 10 6.43 -7.71 -11.91
N ALA A 11 6.99 -6.60 -11.41
CA ALA A 11 8.21 -6.62 -10.60
C ALA A 11 8.04 -7.46 -9.33
N MET A 12 6.94 -7.29 -8.61
CA MET A 12 6.63 -8.10 -7.42
C MET A 12 6.58 -9.59 -7.75
N ALA A 13 5.99 -9.97 -8.89
CA ALA A 13 5.95 -11.37 -9.33
C ALA A 13 7.33 -11.91 -9.71
N THR A 14 8.20 -11.08 -10.31
CA THR A 14 9.58 -11.43 -10.64
C THR A 14 10.40 -11.72 -9.37
N TYR A 15 10.20 -10.92 -8.31
CA TYR A 15 10.83 -11.13 -7.00
C TYR A 15 10.08 -12.13 -6.10
N ARG A 16 9.08 -12.85 -6.62
CA ARG A 16 8.25 -13.81 -5.88
C ARG A 16 7.40 -13.21 -4.76
N ALA A 17 7.26 -11.88 -4.72
CA ALA A 17 6.37 -11.16 -3.80
C ALA A 17 4.91 -11.22 -4.23
N ALA A 18 4.61 -11.74 -5.43
CA ALA A 18 3.27 -11.95 -5.98
C ALA A 18 3.22 -13.23 -6.82
N PRO A 19 2.03 -13.76 -7.15
CA PRO A 19 1.88 -14.96 -7.97
C PRO A 19 2.66 -14.88 -9.29
N ARG A 20 3.42 -15.93 -9.60
CA ARG A 20 4.29 -16.01 -10.79
C ARG A 20 3.57 -15.79 -12.11
N ILE A 21 2.26 -15.98 -12.14
CA ILE A 21 1.43 -15.75 -13.33
C ILE A 21 1.52 -14.29 -13.80
N PHE A 22 1.65 -13.33 -12.89
CA PHE A 22 1.80 -11.90 -13.20
C PHE A 22 3.20 -11.54 -13.73
N GLY A 23 4.18 -12.43 -13.60
CA GLY A 23 5.51 -12.28 -14.18
C GLY A 23 5.62 -12.73 -15.64
N ARG A 24 4.50 -13.12 -16.27
CA ARG A 24 4.50 -13.52 -17.69
C ARG A 24 4.39 -12.30 -18.59
N THR A 25 5.28 -12.25 -19.59
CA THR A 25 5.26 -11.25 -20.64
C THR A 25 4.75 -11.83 -21.95
N ASN A 26 4.13 -11.02 -22.77
CA ASN A 26 3.74 -11.33 -24.13
C ASN A 26 4.98 -11.36 -25.06
N SER A 27 4.82 -11.82 -26.31
CA SER A 27 5.83 -11.79 -27.38
C SER A 27 6.42 -10.40 -27.63
N HIS A 28 5.73 -9.33 -27.22
CA HIS A 28 6.18 -7.94 -27.31
C HIS A 28 6.82 -7.41 -26.01
N GLY A 29 7.12 -8.28 -25.01
CA GLY A 29 7.72 -7.88 -23.74
C GLY A 29 6.77 -7.15 -22.77
N THR A 30 5.46 -7.15 -23.05
CA THR A 30 4.45 -6.46 -22.22
C THR A 30 3.88 -7.41 -21.17
N PRO A 31 3.74 -7.00 -19.90
CA PRO A 31 3.16 -7.81 -18.82
C PRO A 31 1.61 -7.86 -18.93
N SER A 32 1.11 -8.54 -19.97
CA SER A 32 -0.32 -8.54 -20.31
C SER A 32 -1.20 -9.11 -19.19
N VAL A 33 -0.75 -10.18 -18.52
CA VAL A 33 -1.50 -10.79 -17.41
C VAL A 33 -1.62 -9.84 -16.22
N ALA A 34 -0.53 -9.13 -15.87
CA ALA A 34 -0.56 -8.13 -14.80
C ALA A 34 -1.47 -6.95 -15.18
N THR A 35 -1.44 -6.51 -16.44
CA THR A 35 -2.28 -5.40 -16.92
C THR A 35 -3.76 -5.74 -16.89
N ILE A 36 -4.14 -6.93 -17.39
CA ILE A 36 -5.53 -7.42 -17.34
C ILE A 36 -5.97 -7.63 -15.90
N GLY A 37 -5.12 -8.24 -15.06
CA GLY A 37 -5.43 -8.48 -13.66
C GLY A 37 -5.72 -7.20 -12.88
N ILE A 38 -4.93 -6.15 -13.07
CA ILE A 38 -5.18 -4.84 -12.45
C ILE A 38 -6.44 -4.19 -13.03
N GLY A 39 -6.66 -4.30 -14.33
CA GLY A 39 -7.89 -3.77 -14.96
C GLY A 39 -9.14 -4.42 -14.37
N VAL A 40 -9.16 -5.74 -14.27
CA VAL A 40 -10.28 -6.49 -13.69
C VAL A 40 -10.46 -6.15 -12.20
N ALA A 41 -9.36 -6.09 -11.43
CA ALA A 41 -9.43 -5.70 -10.02
C ALA A 41 -9.95 -4.27 -9.85
N GLY A 42 -9.52 -3.33 -10.69
CA GLY A 42 -10.00 -1.95 -10.68
C GLY A 42 -11.50 -1.85 -11.02
N CYS A 43 -11.96 -2.58 -12.05
CA CYS A 43 -13.39 -2.64 -12.39
C CYS A 43 -14.22 -3.26 -11.26
N ALA A 44 -13.76 -4.35 -10.66
CA ALA A 44 -14.46 -4.99 -9.55
C ALA A 44 -14.55 -4.06 -8.33
N PHE A 45 -13.45 -3.38 -8.01
CA PHE A 45 -13.42 -2.36 -6.95
C PHE A 45 -14.41 -1.23 -7.24
N TYR A 46 -14.39 -0.69 -8.48
CA TYR A 46 -15.29 0.38 -8.90
C TYR A 46 -16.76 -0.03 -8.76
N VAL A 47 -17.14 -1.21 -9.28
CA VAL A 47 -18.53 -1.71 -9.20
C VAL A 47 -18.93 -1.95 -7.74
N GLY A 48 -18.04 -2.52 -6.93
CA GLY A 48 -18.29 -2.75 -5.51
C GLY A 48 -18.49 -1.43 -4.75
N MET A 49 -17.67 -0.43 -5.03
CA MET A 49 -17.78 0.89 -4.42
C MET A 49 -19.04 1.64 -4.83
N ALA A 50 -19.40 1.60 -6.12
CA ALA A 50 -20.62 2.24 -6.65
C ALA A 50 -21.91 1.62 -6.06
N ALA A 51 -21.86 0.40 -5.55
CA ALA A 51 -22.97 -0.25 -4.88
C ALA A 51 -23.12 0.13 -3.39
N ILE A 52 -22.05 0.67 -2.76
CA ILE A 52 -21.99 0.92 -1.32
C ILE A 52 -22.00 2.41 -0.99
N SER A 53 -21.42 3.24 -1.84
CA SER A 53 -21.21 4.66 -1.59
C SER A 53 -22.02 5.52 -2.55
N ASP A 54 -22.76 6.47 -1.99
CA ASP A 54 -23.52 7.46 -2.75
C ASP A 54 -22.59 8.50 -3.43
N ASN A 55 -21.43 8.78 -2.82
CA ASN A 55 -20.38 9.65 -3.39
C ASN A 55 -19.04 8.92 -3.46
N MET A 56 -19.01 7.85 -4.25
CA MET A 56 -17.88 6.96 -4.41
C MET A 56 -16.55 7.67 -4.69
N LEU A 57 -16.57 8.77 -5.43
CA LEU A 57 -15.35 9.48 -5.82
C LEU A 57 -14.70 10.17 -4.62
N ALA A 58 -15.48 10.87 -3.80
CA ALA A 58 -14.99 11.55 -2.61
C ALA A 58 -14.47 10.54 -1.58
N ASP A 59 -15.24 9.50 -1.28
CA ASP A 59 -14.86 8.44 -0.32
C ASP A 59 -13.62 7.68 -0.77
N SER A 60 -13.47 7.44 -2.08
CA SER A 60 -12.26 6.80 -2.63
C SER A 60 -11.02 7.68 -2.49
N ILE A 61 -11.14 9.00 -2.73
CA ILE A 61 -10.02 9.94 -2.56
C ILE A 61 -9.56 9.98 -1.09
N LEU A 62 -10.50 10.05 -0.16
CA LEU A 62 -10.21 10.02 1.28
C LEU A 62 -9.52 8.71 1.69
N SER A 63 -10.04 7.58 1.21
CA SER A 63 -9.48 6.24 1.48
C SER A 63 -8.07 6.07 0.91
N ILE A 64 -7.79 6.59 -0.28
CA ILE A 64 -6.45 6.57 -0.88
C ILE A 64 -5.48 7.39 -0.04
N SER A 65 -5.90 8.55 0.47
CA SER A 65 -5.06 9.40 1.33
C SER A 65 -4.61 8.65 2.59
N MET A 66 -5.49 7.85 3.20
CA MET A 66 -5.16 6.97 4.32
C MET A 66 -4.10 5.93 3.95
N ALA A 67 -4.24 5.26 2.81
CA ALA A 67 -3.27 4.28 2.33
C ALA A 67 -1.90 4.91 2.04
N ILE A 68 -1.88 6.13 1.51
CA ILE A 68 -0.66 6.91 1.27
C ILE A 68 0.04 7.23 2.60
N CYS A 69 -0.69 7.66 3.63
CA CYS A 69 -0.11 7.93 4.95
C CYS A 69 0.54 6.66 5.55
N VAL A 70 -0.13 5.51 5.47
CA VAL A 70 0.43 4.22 5.92
C VAL A 70 1.70 3.88 5.18
N TYR A 71 1.69 3.98 3.85
CA TYR A 71 2.84 3.67 3.01
C TYR A 71 4.06 4.55 3.37
N TYR A 72 3.88 5.87 3.46
CA TYR A 72 4.99 6.77 3.78
C TYR A 72 5.43 6.67 5.23
N ALA A 73 4.53 6.41 6.18
CA ALA A 73 4.89 6.17 7.56
C ALA A 73 5.80 4.94 7.69
N ILE A 74 5.40 3.80 7.12
CA ILE A 74 6.18 2.56 7.15
C ILE A 74 7.52 2.77 6.45
N THR A 75 7.53 3.34 5.25
CA THR A 75 8.75 3.54 4.46
C THR A 75 9.73 4.47 5.18
N GLY A 76 9.26 5.59 5.73
CA GLY A 76 10.09 6.55 6.45
C GLY A 76 10.68 5.96 7.73
N LEU A 77 9.88 5.27 8.54
CA LEU A 77 10.34 4.65 9.77
C LEU A 77 11.31 3.49 9.49
N THR A 78 11.01 2.64 8.50
CA THR A 78 11.90 1.54 8.11
C THR A 78 13.24 2.06 7.60
N SER A 79 13.23 3.10 6.77
CA SER A 79 14.45 3.78 6.30
C SER A 79 15.27 4.30 7.47
N ALA A 80 14.65 4.99 8.42
CA ALA A 80 15.34 5.52 9.60
C ALA A 80 15.98 4.42 10.43
N VAL A 81 15.28 3.32 10.69
CA VAL A 81 15.80 2.18 11.47
C VAL A 81 16.94 1.48 10.72
N TRP A 82 16.78 1.25 9.42
CA TRP A 82 17.78 0.56 8.61
C TRP A 82 19.10 1.32 8.54
N PHE A 83 19.04 2.62 8.23
CA PHE A 83 20.22 3.44 8.07
C PHE A 83 20.82 3.94 9.39
N ALA A 84 20.11 3.85 10.52
CA ALA A 84 20.63 4.26 11.83
C ALA A 84 21.95 3.59 12.20
N ARG A 85 22.15 2.34 11.77
CA ARG A 85 23.38 1.58 12.05
C ARG A 85 24.53 1.87 11.09
N SER A 86 24.22 2.37 9.89
CA SER A 86 25.21 2.59 8.82
C SER A 86 25.57 4.07 8.62
N ALA A 87 24.76 5.00 9.13
CA ALA A 87 24.96 6.43 8.96
C ALA A 87 26.22 6.87 9.73
N ARG A 88 27.22 7.35 9.00
CA ARG A 88 28.45 7.93 9.56
C ARG A 88 28.54 9.39 9.17
N GLY A 89 28.68 10.27 10.18
CA GLY A 89 28.72 11.72 10.01
C GLY A 89 27.35 12.40 10.12
N ALA A 90 27.37 13.68 10.50
CA ALA A 90 26.16 14.46 10.78
C ALA A 90 25.23 14.60 9.56
N SER A 91 25.80 14.79 8.37
CA SER A 91 25.03 14.93 7.12
C SER A 91 24.27 13.64 6.77
N ALA A 92 24.93 12.47 6.87
CA ALA A 92 24.31 11.18 6.62
C ALA A 92 23.23 10.87 7.66
N LEU A 93 23.47 11.18 8.93
CA LEU A 93 22.48 11.01 10.00
C LEU A 93 21.25 11.87 9.75
N LEU A 94 21.42 13.12 9.36
CA LEU A 94 20.31 14.03 9.08
C LEU A 94 19.48 13.56 7.90
N SER A 95 20.12 13.26 6.76
CA SER A 95 19.40 12.93 5.51
C SER A 95 18.80 11.52 5.48
N SER A 96 19.49 10.53 6.08
CA SER A 96 19.07 9.13 5.95
C SER A 96 18.30 8.59 7.16
N VAL A 97 18.39 9.25 8.31
CA VAL A 97 17.75 8.81 9.55
C VAL A 97 16.73 9.83 10.05
N LEU A 98 17.16 11.07 10.33
CA LEU A 98 16.28 12.05 10.98
C LEU A 98 15.17 12.53 10.07
N LEU A 99 15.46 12.94 8.83
CA LEU A 99 14.43 13.42 7.91
C LEU A 99 13.38 12.34 7.56
N PRO A 100 13.76 11.09 7.16
CA PRO A 100 12.78 10.04 6.93
C PRO A 100 12.04 9.64 8.20
N GLY A 101 12.71 9.59 9.36
CA GLY A 101 12.11 9.22 10.62
C GLY A 101 11.06 10.24 11.09
N ILE A 102 11.38 11.53 11.05
CA ILE A 102 10.44 12.61 11.37
C ILE A 102 9.28 12.62 10.37
N GLY A 103 9.57 12.49 9.07
CA GLY A 103 8.54 12.40 8.03
C GLY A 103 7.60 11.22 8.25
N GLY A 104 8.15 10.03 8.55
CA GLY A 104 7.37 8.84 8.86
C GLY A 104 6.50 9.00 10.11
N LEU A 105 7.04 9.62 11.16
CA LEU A 105 6.30 9.90 12.40
C LEU A 105 5.17 10.92 12.16
N LEU A 106 5.43 11.99 11.41
CA LEU A 106 4.41 12.97 11.04
C LEU A 106 3.29 12.32 10.24
N MET A 107 3.62 11.44 9.26
CA MET A 107 2.60 10.69 8.50
C MET A 107 1.77 9.77 9.40
N LEU A 108 2.38 9.16 10.41
CA LEU A 108 1.66 8.35 11.40
C LEU A 108 0.71 9.20 12.24
N LEU A 109 1.12 10.38 12.69
CA LEU A 109 0.28 11.31 13.43
C LEU A 109 -0.90 11.80 12.58
N VAL A 110 -0.64 12.16 11.33
CA VAL A 110 -1.70 12.56 10.37
C VAL A 110 -2.68 11.40 10.14
N LEU A 111 -2.17 10.17 9.98
CA LEU A 111 -3.00 8.98 9.84
C LEU A 111 -3.93 8.78 11.04
N MET A 112 -3.38 8.87 12.26
CA MET A 112 -4.17 8.71 13.49
C MET A 112 -5.24 9.80 13.61
N ARG A 113 -4.89 11.04 13.31
CA ARG A 113 -5.83 12.16 13.33
C ARG A 113 -6.91 11.99 12.27
N SER A 114 -6.52 11.68 11.03
CA SER A 114 -7.47 11.45 9.94
C SER A 114 -8.40 10.27 10.20
N ALA A 115 -7.88 9.18 10.76
CA ALA A 115 -8.71 8.02 11.12
C ALA A 115 -9.73 8.35 12.21
N TRP A 116 -9.35 9.21 13.16
CA TRP A 116 -10.28 9.71 14.19
C TRP A 116 -11.38 10.56 13.59
N ASP A 117 -11.03 11.52 12.72
CA ASP A 117 -12.01 12.39 12.05
C ASP A 117 -12.93 11.59 11.11
N MET A 118 -12.37 10.63 10.36
CA MET A 118 -13.12 9.74 9.46
C MET A 118 -14.01 8.73 10.21
N ALA A 119 -13.82 8.53 11.50
CA ALA A 119 -14.72 7.68 12.30
C ALA A 119 -16.07 8.34 12.56
N ASP A 120 -16.16 9.67 12.44
CA ASP A 120 -17.41 10.41 12.59
C ASP A 120 -18.35 10.05 11.42
N PRO A 121 -19.62 9.65 11.70
CA PRO A 121 -20.61 9.36 10.66
C PRO A 121 -20.93 10.54 9.75
N GLU A 122 -20.71 11.76 10.21
CA GLU A 122 -20.92 12.99 9.44
C GLU A 122 -19.69 13.37 8.60
N TYR A 123 -18.58 12.64 8.75
CA TYR A 123 -17.37 12.86 7.95
C TYR A 123 -17.47 12.16 6.61
N GLY A 124 -17.68 12.92 5.54
CA GLY A 124 -17.90 12.40 4.20
C GLY A 124 -19.38 12.26 3.86
N ASP A 125 -19.66 11.69 2.70
CA ASP A 125 -21.03 11.63 2.14
C ASP A 125 -21.70 10.28 2.41
N THR A 126 -20.96 9.28 2.90
CA THR A 126 -21.49 7.92 3.15
C THR A 126 -21.21 7.50 4.58
N SER A 127 -22.23 7.03 5.28
CA SER A 127 -22.08 6.40 6.59
C SER A 127 -22.65 4.98 6.56
N LEU A 128 -21.87 4.02 7.06
CA LEU A 128 -22.24 2.62 7.18
C LEU A 128 -22.08 2.17 8.63
N LEU A 129 -23.12 1.62 9.21
CA LEU A 129 -23.09 1.10 10.59
C LEU A 129 -22.75 2.16 11.65
N GLY A 130 -23.00 3.44 11.38
CA GLY A 130 -22.64 4.54 12.29
C GLY A 130 -21.16 4.93 12.27
N ILE A 131 -20.42 4.55 11.24
CA ILE A 131 -19.02 4.91 11.00
C ILE A 131 -18.90 5.52 9.61
N GLY A 132 -18.04 6.51 9.44
CA GLY A 132 -17.81 7.15 8.14
C GLY A 132 -17.33 6.14 7.09
N GLY A 133 -17.95 6.18 5.91
CA GLY A 133 -17.68 5.26 4.80
C GLY A 133 -16.24 5.28 4.33
N ALA A 134 -15.61 6.45 4.31
CA ALA A 134 -14.22 6.61 3.92
C ALA A 134 -13.26 5.79 4.83
N LEU A 135 -13.50 5.77 6.15
CA LEU A 135 -12.72 4.95 7.07
C LEU A 135 -12.91 3.46 6.81
N LEU A 136 -14.15 3.02 6.63
CA LEU A 136 -14.44 1.60 6.36
C LEU A 136 -13.78 1.12 5.08
N ILE A 137 -13.82 1.91 4.03
CA ILE A 137 -13.19 1.60 2.74
C ILE A 137 -11.67 1.58 2.87
N GLY A 138 -11.09 2.61 3.50
CA GLY A 138 -9.66 2.72 3.71
C GLY A 138 -9.10 1.59 4.58
N ALA A 139 -9.67 1.40 5.76
CA ALA A 139 -9.29 0.33 6.68
C ALA A 139 -9.56 -1.07 6.08
N GLY A 140 -10.71 -1.25 5.41
CA GLY A 140 -11.06 -2.50 4.75
C GLY A 140 -10.08 -2.88 3.65
N SER A 141 -9.64 -1.92 2.83
CA SER A 141 -8.65 -2.16 1.79
C SER A 141 -7.27 -2.50 2.36
N LEU A 142 -6.85 -1.85 3.46
CA LEU A 142 -5.61 -2.17 4.16
C LEU A 142 -5.66 -3.55 4.79
N LEU A 143 -6.77 -3.91 5.43
CA LEU A 143 -6.98 -5.24 6.00
C LEU A 143 -6.99 -6.32 4.91
N ALA A 144 -7.65 -6.08 3.79
CA ALA A 144 -7.62 -7.00 2.64
C ALA A 144 -6.19 -7.20 2.13
N GLY A 145 -5.39 -6.13 2.05
CA GLY A 145 -3.96 -6.20 1.72
C GLY A 145 -3.16 -7.04 2.70
N LEU A 146 -3.38 -6.86 4.02
CA LEU A 146 -2.73 -7.68 5.06
C LEU A 146 -3.12 -9.15 4.98
N VAL A 147 -4.40 -9.45 4.76
CA VAL A 147 -4.88 -10.83 4.57
C VAL A 147 -4.22 -11.45 3.35
N PHE A 148 -4.18 -10.72 2.22
CA PHE A 148 -3.51 -11.20 1.01
C PHE A 148 -2.02 -11.46 1.25
N MET A 149 -1.33 -10.57 1.96
CA MET A 149 0.07 -10.74 2.35
C MET A 149 0.24 -11.98 3.25
N ALA A 150 -0.64 -12.19 4.22
CA ALA A 150 -0.58 -13.35 5.12
C ALA A 150 -0.82 -14.68 4.37
N ILE A 151 -1.75 -14.69 3.42
CA ILE A 151 -1.97 -15.86 2.55
C ILE A 151 -0.73 -16.12 1.71
N TRP A 152 -0.14 -15.07 1.13
CA TRP A 152 1.05 -15.19 0.30
C TRP A 152 2.28 -15.62 1.09
N ALA A 153 2.45 -15.16 2.33
CA ALA A 153 3.52 -15.58 3.22
C ALA A 153 3.48 -17.09 3.53
N ARG A 154 2.29 -17.70 3.52
CA ARG A 154 2.14 -19.16 3.66
C ARG A 154 2.37 -19.90 2.35
N ALA A 155 2.01 -19.30 1.22
CA ALA A 155 2.15 -19.92 -0.09
C ALA A 155 3.61 -19.91 -0.61
N GLU A 156 4.37 -18.86 -0.33
CA GLU A 156 5.76 -18.70 -0.78
C GLU A 156 6.65 -18.25 0.40
N PRO A 157 6.92 -19.13 1.37
CA PRO A 157 7.72 -18.80 2.56
C PRO A 157 9.18 -18.45 2.23
N SER A 158 9.69 -18.84 1.07
CA SER A 158 11.05 -18.53 0.61
C SER A 158 11.27 -17.01 0.49
N PHE A 159 10.30 -16.26 0.02
CA PHE A 159 10.40 -14.80 -0.10
C PHE A 159 10.63 -14.12 1.26
N PHE A 160 9.97 -14.60 2.32
CA PHE A 160 10.04 -13.99 3.66
C PHE A 160 11.20 -14.50 4.50
N ARG A 161 11.85 -15.61 4.12
CA ARG A 161 12.99 -16.24 4.85
C ARG A 161 14.35 -15.83 4.32
N THR A 162 14.42 -15.27 3.11
CA THR A 162 15.71 -14.94 2.48
C THR A 162 16.25 -13.62 3.06
N HIS A 163 16.79 -13.67 4.29
CA HIS A 163 17.66 -12.64 4.84
C HIS A 163 19.13 -12.85 4.46
N ASP A 164 19.48 -13.95 3.78
CA ASP A 164 20.87 -14.42 3.68
C ASP A 164 21.62 -13.98 2.41
N HIS A 165 21.12 -13.06 1.60
CA HIS A 165 21.75 -12.67 0.34
C HIS A 165 22.03 -11.17 0.19
N VAL A 166 22.24 -10.43 1.28
CA VAL A 166 22.68 -9.02 1.22
C VAL A 166 24.19 -8.86 1.52
N ASP A 167 24.91 -9.96 1.75
CA ASP A 167 26.34 -9.98 2.02
C ASP A 167 27.17 -10.52 0.83
N ALA A 168 26.80 -10.19 -0.41
CA ALA A 168 27.61 -10.49 -1.59
C ALA A 168 27.81 -9.25 -2.44
#